data_b861655dceab6db0abfd96d0578e078c
#
_entry.id   b861655dceab6db0abfd96d0578e078c
#
_cell.length_a   1.000
_cell.length_b   1.000
_cell.length_c   1.000
_cell.angle_alpha   90.00
_cell.angle_beta   90.00
_cell.angle_gamma   90.00
#
_symmetry.space_group_name_H-M   'P 1'
#
loop_
_entity.id
_entity.type
_entity.pdbx_description
1 polymer ?
#
loop_
_entity_poly.entity_id
_entity_poly.type
_entity_poly.pdbx_seq_one_letter_code
_entity_poly.pdbx_strand_id
1 'polypeptide(L)'
;METPEGKVSLLDAVPVRCDHILTEWEGDYAVISYPRFKYEWMRRLLLPKSMSPDIHVRFEEHGSAVWRLIDGRRTVREIVSQLADHFHPDENYASRVTTYVMQLRKDGFIKLLSVNL
;
A
#
# COMPACT_ATOMS: atom_id res chain seq x y z
N MET A 1 -16.09 15.90 -19.01
CA MET A 1 -15.97 15.47 -18.80
C MET A 1 -16.02 15.10 -18.33
N GLU A 2 -15.86 14.89 -18.10
CA GLU A 2 -15.80 14.43 -17.63
C GLU A 2 -15.56 14.01 -17.05
N THR A 3 -15.35 13.78 -16.69
CA THR A 3 -15.07 13.18 -16.04
C THR A 3 -15.15 12.82 -15.38
N PRO A 4 -15.36 12.68 -15.55
CA PRO A 4 -15.60 12.44 -14.66
C PRO A 4 -15.08 11.77 -13.62
N GLU A 5 -15.93 11.28 -13.11
CA GLU A 5 -15.55 10.60 -11.91
C GLU A 5 -14.24 9.97 -12.13
N GLY A 6 -14.07 9.31 -13.17
CA GLY A 6 -12.77 8.81 -13.52
C GLY A 6 -11.74 9.89 -13.65
N LYS A 7 -12.15 11.11 -13.46
CA LYS A 7 -11.25 12.25 -13.60
C LYS A 7 -10.61 12.67 -12.29
N VAL A 8 -10.98 12.04 -11.20
CA VAL A 8 -10.28 12.31 -9.95
C VAL A 8 -8.86 11.85 -10.12
N SER A 9 -7.92 12.75 -9.89
CA SER A 9 -6.51 12.41 -10.03
C SER A 9 -6.10 11.41 -8.96
N LEU A 10 -5.32 10.42 -9.34
CA LEU A 10 -4.75 9.50 -8.36
C LEU A 10 -3.95 10.25 -7.31
N LEU A 11 -3.31 11.35 -7.69
CA LEU A 11 -2.52 12.13 -6.75
C LEU A 11 -3.36 12.75 -5.66
N ASP A 12 -4.64 12.93 -5.89
CA ASP A 12 -5.53 13.51 -4.88
C ASP A 12 -6.26 12.47 -4.06
N ALA A 13 -6.05 11.19 -4.33
CA ALA A 13 -6.64 10.13 -3.53
C ALA A 13 -5.85 9.96 -2.24
N VAL A 14 -6.54 9.46 -1.22
CA VAL A 14 -5.93 9.19 0.08
C VAL A 14 -5.82 7.68 0.26
N PRO A 15 -4.61 7.14 0.28
CA PRO A 15 -4.45 5.70 0.50
C PRO A 15 -4.64 5.35 1.97
N VAL A 16 -5.30 4.21 2.20
CA VAL A 16 -5.57 3.72 3.54
C VAL A 16 -5.21 2.25 3.57
N ARG A 17 -4.46 1.83 4.59
CA ARG A 17 -4.13 0.41 4.75
C ARG A 17 -5.39 -0.38 5.03
N CYS A 18 -5.49 -1.57 4.44
CA CYS A 18 -6.62 -2.45 4.70
C CYS A 18 -6.50 -3.04 6.10
N ASP A 19 -7.64 -3.28 6.74
CA ASP A 19 -7.67 -3.71 8.14
C ASP A 19 -7.05 -5.07 8.37
N HIS A 20 -7.06 -5.93 7.37
CA HIS A 20 -6.51 -7.28 7.51
C HIS A 20 -4.99 -7.34 7.40
N ILE A 21 -4.35 -6.21 7.14
CA ILE A 21 -2.90 -6.14 6.99
C ILE A 21 -2.30 -5.70 8.32
N LEU A 22 -1.40 -6.51 8.85
CA LEU A 22 -0.64 -6.16 10.05
C LEU A 22 0.74 -5.71 9.64
N THR A 23 1.26 -4.71 10.33
CA THR A 23 2.57 -4.16 10.01
C THR A 23 3.50 -4.28 11.20
N GLU A 24 4.69 -4.81 10.96
CA GLU A 24 5.78 -4.78 11.93
C GLU A 24 6.96 -4.09 11.26
N TRP A 25 7.85 -3.56 12.07
CA TRP A 25 9.00 -2.82 11.56
C TRP A 25 10.30 -3.49 11.96
N GLU A 26 11.16 -3.70 11.00
CA GLU A 26 12.53 -4.17 11.23
C GLU A 26 13.44 -3.02 10.86
N GLY A 27 13.75 -2.16 11.84
CA GLY A 27 14.44 -0.93 11.55
C GLY A 27 13.59 -0.05 10.66
N ASP A 28 14.10 0.28 9.50
CA ASP A 28 13.37 1.12 8.55
C ASP A 28 12.55 0.32 7.54
N TYR A 29 12.51 -1.00 7.68
CA TYR A 29 11.81 -1.86 6.74
C TYR A 29 10.48 -2.30 7.30
N ALA A 30 9.45 -2.14 6.51
CA ALA A 30 8.11 -2.61 6.88
C ALA A 30 7.99 -4.07 6.52
N VAL A 31 7.43 -4.85 7.45
CA VAL A 31 7.09 -6.24 7.20
C VAL A 31 5.58 -6.33 7.40
N ILE A 32 4.86 -6.63 6.34
CA ILE A 32 3.41 -6.77 6.45
C ILE A 32 3.07 -8.25 6.49
N SER A 33 1.96 -8.55 7.15
CA SER A 33 1.46 -9.92 7.18
C SER A 33 -0.04 -9.92 7.01
N TYR A 34 -0.55 -10.97 6.42
CA TYR A 34 -1.98 -11.12 6.19
C TYR A 34 -2.29 -12.60 6.06
N PRO A 35 -3.56 -12.99 6.34
CA PRO A 35 -3.90 -14.41 6.29
C PRO A 35 -3.81 -14.95 4.88
N ARG A 36 -3.28 -16.17 4.77
CA ARG A 36 -3.14 -16.84 3.47
C ARG A 36 -4.50 -17.12 2.84
N PHE A 37 -5.48 -17.44 3.68
CA PHE A 37 -6.82 -17.74 3.21
C PHE A 37 -7.80 -16.79 3.88
N LYS A 38 -8.76 -16.32 3.09
CA LYS A 38 -9.74 -15.35 3.55
C LYS A 38 -10.67 -15.93 4.61
N TYR A 39 -11.04 -17.20 4.47
CA TYR A 39 -11.99 -17.83 5.38
C TYR A 39 -11.31 -18.90 6.23
N GLU A 40 -11.76 -19.01 7.49
CA GLU A 40 -11.19 -19.94 8.43
C GLU A 40 -11.29 -21.39 7.93
N TRP A 41 -12.43 -21.77 7.33
CA TRP A 41 -12.60 -23.13 6.86
C TRP A 41 -11.62 -23.48 5.74
N MET A 42 -11.29 -22.50 4.91
CA MET A 42 -10.30 -22.72 3.84
C MET A 42 -8.93 -23.01 4.46
N ARG A 43 -8.60 -22.28 5.51
CA ARG A 43 -7.34 -22.49 6.19
C ARG A 43 -7.26 -23.90 6.76
N ARG A 44 -8.34 -24.35 7.38
CA ARG A 44 -8.36 -25.69 7.98
C ARG A 44 -8.24 -26.79 6.95
N LEU A 45 -8.90 -26.64 5.82
CA LEU A 45 -8.97 -27.72 4.85
C LEU A 45 -7.81 -27.70 3.85
N LEU A 46 -7.32 -26.52 3.49
CA LEU A 46 -6.39 -26.39 2.39
C LEU A 46 -4.96 -26.13 2.82
N LEU A 47 -4.75 -25.72 4.06
CA LEU A 47 -3.40 -25.37 4.51
C LEU A 47 -2.66 -26.62 5.00
N PRO A 48 -1.52 -26.95 4.37
CA PRO A 48 -0.69 -28.02 4.89
C PRO A 48 -0.16 -27.69 6.27
N LYS A 49 0.07 -28.72 7.08
CA LYS A 49 0.54 -28.53 8.45
C LYS A 49 1.87 -27.79 8.53
N SER A 50 2.72 -27.99 7.55
CA SER A 50 4.05 -27.38 7.55
C SER A 50 4.05 -25.95 7.05
N MET A 51 2.92 -25.44 6.63
CA MET A 51 2.83 -24.13 6.00
C MET A 51 2.24 -23.13 6.99
N SER A 52 2.82 -21.93 7.00
CA SER A 52 2.30 -20.88 7.87
C SER A 52 0.93 -20.41 7.39
N PRO A 53 -0.01 -20.17 8.32
CA PRO A 53 -1.32 -19.64 7.94
C PRO A 53 -1.27 -18.20 7.43
N ASP A 54 -0.19 -17.50 7.69
CA ASP A 54 -0.05 -16.09 7.29
C ASP A 54 1.05 -15.94 6.26
N ILE A 55 0.85 -14.96 5.39
CA ILE A 55 1.87 -14.57 4.43
C ILE A 55 2.57 -13.35 4.97
N HIS A 56 3.89 -13.34 4.88
CA HIS A 56 4.72 -12.23 5.33
C HIS A 56 5.48 -11.66 4.14
N VAL A 57 5.45 -10.35 4.01
CA VAL A 57 6.15 -9.67 2.91
C VAL A 57 6.99 -8.55 3.52
N ARG A 58 8.28 -8.55 3.25
CA ARG A 58 9.18 -7.48 3.69
C ARG A 58 9.38 -6.52 2.54
N PHE A 59 9.08 -5.26 2.77
CA PHE A 59 9.27 -4.23 1.77
C PHE A 59 10.71 -3.75 1.77
N GLU A 60 11.19 -3.36 0.59
CA GLU A 60 12.50 -2.74 0.52
C GLU A 60 12.43 -1.29 1.04
N GLU A 61 13.54 -0.60 1.00
CA GLU A 61 13.65 0.71 1.62
C GLU A 61 12.63 1.71 1.10
N HIS A 62 12.51 1.84 -0.23
CA HIS A 62 11.59 2.80 -0.81
C HIS A 62 10.14 2.41 -0.55
N GLY A 63 9.83 1.14 -0.69
CA GLY A 63 8.47 0.67 -0.40
C GLY A 63 8.09 0.87 1.03
N SER A 64 9.05 0.64 1.95
CA SER A 64 8.79 0.85 3.37
C SER A 64 8.54 2.32 3.67
N ALA A 65 9.25 3.23 3.00
CA ALA A 65 9.05 4.66 3.19
C ALA A 65 7.66 5.07 2.71
N VAL A 66 7.22 4.53 1.57
CA VAL A 66 5.86 4.79 1.10
C VAL A 66 4.85 4.26 2.10
N TRP A 67 5.05 3.03 2.57
CA TRP A 67 4.12 2.41 3.50
C TRP A 67 3.97 3.20 4.80
N ARG A 68 5.09 3.74 5.28
CA ARG A 68 5.07 4.54 6.51
C ARG A 68 4.17 5.76 6.39
N LEU A 69 4.11 6.36 5.21
CA LEU A 69 3.33 7.56 5.00
C LEU A 69 1.87 7.30 4.65
N ILE A 70 1.49 6.03 4.46
CA ILE A 70 0.10 5.68 4.20
C ILE A 70 -0.62 5.59 5.54
N ASP A 71 -1.21 6.70 5.95
CA ASP A 71 -1.82 6.83 7.26
C ASP A 71 -3.32 7.14 7.20
N GLY A 72 -3.90 7.11 6.02
CA GLY A 72 -5.32 7.42 5.86
C GLY A 72 -5.63 8.89 5.84
N ARG A 73 -4.63 9.74 5.85
CA ARG A 73 -4.82 11.20 5.85
C ARG A 73 -4.09 11.89 4.73
N ARG A 74 -2.89 11.42 4.39
CA ARG A 74 -2.09 12.03 3.33
C ARG A 74 -2.60 11.58 1.98
N THR A 75 -2.63 12.53 1.04
CA THR A 75 -2.87 12.17 -0.36
C THR A 75 -1.61 11.56 -0.94
N VAL A 76 -1.77 10.91 -2.09
CA VAL A 76 -0.60 10.39 -2.81
C VAL A 76 0.35 11.54 -3.14
N ARG A 77 -0.20 12.71 -3.50
CA ARG A 77 0.61 13.90 -3.80
C ARG A 77 1.50 14.29 -2.62
N GLU A 78 0.93 14.25 -1.41
CA GLU A 78 1.69 14.59 -0.23
C GLU A 78 2.76 13.55 0.06
N ILE A 79 2.47 12.27 -0.18
CA ILE A 79 3.46 11.22 0.01
C ILE A 79 4.64 11.42 -0.95
N VAL A 80 4.35 11.71 -2.21
CA VAL A 80 5.41 11.97 -3.20
C VAL A 80 6.26 13.14 -2.73
N SER A 81 5.61 14.22 -2.29
CA SER A 81 6.32 15.42 -1.88
C SER A 81 7.25 15.15 -0.70
N GLN A 82 6.77 14.42 0.30
CA GLN A 82 7.60 14.13 1.48
C GLN A 82 8.75 13.19 1.16
N LEU A 83 8.53 12.22 0.30
CA LEU A 83 9.59 11.29 -0.05
C LEU A 83 10.65 11.96 -0.91
N ALA A 84 10.28 12.95 -1.68
CA ALA A 84 11.25 13.68 -2.49
C ALA A 84 12.31 14.38 -1.64
N ASP A 85 11.99 14.66 -0.38
CA ASP A 85 12.95 15.27 0.53
C ASP A 85 13.98 14.27 1.04
N HIS A 86 13.67 12.99 1.01
CA HIS A 86 14.56 11.95 1.52
C HIS A 86 15.40 11.28 0.45
N PHE A 87 14.84 11.15 -0.72
CA PHE A 87 15.50 10.45 -1.80
C PHE A 87 15.78 11.44 -2.91
N HIS A 88 16.79 11.15 -3.72
CA HIS A 88 17.10 12.01 -4.84
C HIS A 88 16.14 11.71 -5.99
N PRO A 89 15.07 12.47 -6.16
CA PRO A 89 14.08 12.14 -7.16
C PRO A 89 14.58 12.51 -8.55
N ASP A 90 14.20 11.72 -9.52
CA ASP A 90 14.40 12.06 -10.91
C ASP A 90 13.06 12.53 -11.49
N GLU A 91 13.04 12.81 -12.79
CA GLU A 91 11.83 13.34 -13.40
C GLU A 91 10.67 12.35 -13.38
N ASN A 92 10.96 11.07 -13.16
CA ASN A 92 9.93 10.03 -13.13
C ASN A 92 9.54 9.63 -11.71
N TYR A 93 10.02 10.36 -10.71
CA TYR A 93 9.84 9.94 -9.33
C TYR A 93 8.36 9.85 -8.93
N ALA A 94 7.60 10.89 -9.25
CA ALA A 94 6.17 10.88 -8.92
C ALA A 94 5.45 9.72 -9.60
N SER A 95 5.79 9.47 -10.85
CA SER A 95 5.19 8.38 -11.60
C SER A 95 5.53 7.03 -10.96
N ARG A 96 6.75 6.86 -10.50
CA ARG A 96 7.17 5.62 -9.87
C ARG A 96 6.44 5.38 -8.56
N VAL A 97 6.27 6.43 -7.76
CA VAL A 97 5.54 6.32 -6.50
C VAL A 97 4.07 6.00 -6.75
N THR A 98 3.45 6.69 -7.73
CA THR A 98 2.04 6.42 -8.01
C THR A 98 1.85 5.02 -8.55
N THR A 99 2.78 4.52 -9.37
CA THR A 99 2.71 3.15 -9.86
C THR A 99 2.80 2.15 -8.71
N TYR A 100 3.68 2.42 -7.75
CA TYR A 100 3.82 1.56 -6.59
C TYR A 100 2.54 1.54 -5.76
N VAL A 101 1.95 2.72 -5.56
CA VAL A 101 0.70 2.82 -4.81
C VAL A 101 -0.41 2.04 -5.50
N MET A 102 -0.48 2.14 -6.83
CA MET A 102 -1.47 1.38 -7.58
C MET A 102 -1.23 -0.12 -7.46
N GLN A 103 0.03 -0.53 -7.40
CA GLN A 103 0.34 -1.94 -7.23
C GLN A 103 -0.12 -2.43 -5.85
N LEU A 104 0.09 -1.62 -4.82
CA LEU A 104 -0.38 -1.98 -3.47
C LEU A 104 -1.91 -2.12 -3.45
N ARG A 105 -2.59 -1.25 -4.17
CA ARG A 105 -4.04 -1.33 -4.27
C ARG A 105 -4.46 -2.61 -5.00
N LYS A 106 -3.80 -2.91 -6.08
CA LYS A 106 -4.11 -4.10 -6.87
C LYS A 106 -3.88 -5.38 -6.06
N ASP A 107 -2.86 -5.37 -5.22
CA ASP A 107 -2.54 -6.53 -4.39
C ASP A 107 -3.48 -6.64 -3.19
N GLY A 108 -4.35 -5.66 -2.97
CA GLY A 108 -5.31 -5.72 -1.88
C GLY A 108 -4.77 -5.26 -0.54
N PHE A 109 -3.64 -4.56 -0.54
CA PHE A 109 -3.03 -4.11 0.70
C PHE A 109 -3.56 -2.76 1.15
N ILE A 110 -4.05 -1.95 0.24
CA ILE A 110 -4.59 -0.62 0.55
C ILE A 110 -5.87 -0.38 -0.23
N LYS A 111 -6.60 0.63 0.22
CA LYS A 111 -7.72 1.20 -0.51
C LYS A 111 -7.37 2.64 -0.84
N LEU A 112 -7.98 3.16 -1.86
CA LEU A 112 -7.82 4.56 -2.23
C LEU A 112 -9.14 5.26 -1.99
N LEU A 113 -9.14 6.27 -1.15
CA LEU A 113 -10.32 7.07 -0.88
C LEU A 113 -10.23 8.35 -1.69
N SER A 114 -11.33 8.68 -2.33
CA SER A 114 -11.40 9.93 -3.05
C SER A 114 -11.71 11.04 -2.06
N VAL A 115 -11.01 12.15 -2.20
CA VAL A 115 -11.34 13.34 -1.42
C VAL A 115 -12.27 14.23 -2.19
N ASN A 116 -12.76 13.76 -3.27
CA ASN A 116 -13.70 14.49 -4.08
C ASN A 116 -15.00 14.67 -3.33
N LEU A 117 -15.52 15.84 -3.35
CA LEU A 117 -16.74 16.15 -2.64
C LEU A 117 -17.82 16.67 -3.55
#